data_795fd7c7d703563f9780e0b1e3c58306
#
_entry.id   795fd7c7d703563f9780e0b1e3c58306
#
_cell.length_a   1.000
_cell.length_b   1.000
_cell.length_c   1.000
_cell.angle_alpha   90.00
_cell.angle_beta   90.00
_cell.angle_gamma   90.00
#
_symmetry.space_group_name_H-M   'P 1'
#
loop_
_entity.id
_entity.type
_entity.pdbx_description
1 polymer ?
#
loop_
_entity_poly.entity_id
_entity_poly.type
_entity_poly.pdbx_seq_one_letter_code
_entity_poly.pdbx_strand_id
1 'polypeptide(L)'
;GQNLPVELSLMSWVWAAGAAFVAFLIVLLPTLLVARSGVSNVDRARARPDNPPVFQRLYIDLLVIILGGLFLWEITTRGVASTDREGEIVTDPTLLFAPAMLLISIALIMIRAFPIITKATAWIATRFTSASMAVGFWRLGRSPYWYAWPVLLIILGTGLGVMVGTLGSTLERSSRDQIYYDNGTSLRVQPGSFNSDVRESDIVELMAIDGVNSATMAFRQTGKFGTTDRGIEFDVLGLESDKFSDMAWFRDDFSDDSLEVMLDRVNAAAKPEPLFLPKSTTEISAWAKQDPYVRDHFFWVNLKGAENRPYTVTLGQIGDTWAKQTGAVPEHLVHPIEITSIVTFMQAGNDTGAPTTWSFDDLVVTGPGFETVLLDFEGDNLWTPLPTSEGLDDVFIDAPEPPGVGVPGSGIGQMILGRGTVAGVRGAYRSATGDPMPVIVSDNFLEQTATEIGQPTVVQILGGFIPVVPIGQASLFPTLEPDDDPFMVLDVKTLLAFVESRGLVYISANEVFLDIDSENHSAITAEIREKFRSGALLDRERRINESVIDPLTVAGWRGMGVVSLIIGGIALVLGYVTYLVAHSNRTMHDSAYLRAMGLSKPGFMRSALIEHGLVAFIGVAVGVSA
;
A
#
# COMPACT_ATOMS: atom_id res chain seq x y z
N GLY A 1 -31.93 6.47 -6.12
CA GLY A 1 -31.84 5.08 -6.54
C GLY A 1 -31.78 5.02 -8.04
N GLN A 2 -30.59 4.87 -8.64
CA GLN A 2 -30.48 4.53 -10.06
C GLN A 2 -30.75 3.04 -10.18
N ASN A 3 -31.83 2.68 -10.93
CA ASN A 3 -32.06 1.30 -11.33
C ASN A 3 -30.91 0.88 -12.26
N LEU A 4 -30.07 -0.03 -11.83
CA LEU A 4 -29.09 -0.66 -12.70
C LEU A 4 -29.85 -1.36 -13.84
N PRO A 5 -29.58 -1.05 -15.12
CA PRO A 5 -30.15 -1.81 -16.23
C PRO A 5 -29.50 -3.20 -16.22
N VAL A 6 -30.23 -4.20 -15.72
CA VAL A 6 -29.80 -5.61 -15.84
C VAL A 6 -30.08 -6.04 -17.26
N GLU A 7 -29.12 -5.86 -18.17
CA GLU A 7 -29.18 -6.41 -19.52
C GLU A 7 -28.65 -7.85 -19.50
N LEU A 8 -29.56 -8.80 -19.60
CA LEU A 8 -29.20 -10.19 -19.86
C LEU A 8 -28.71 -10.31 -21.32
N SER A 9 -27.39 -10.36 -21.50
CA SER A 9 -26.80 -10.54 -22.81
C SER A 9 -27.18 -11.87 -23.43
N LEU A 10 -27.26 -11.95 -24.75
CA LEU A 10 -27.50 -13.20 -25.48
C LEU A 10 -26.51 -14.30 -25.06
N MET A 11 -25.27 -13.89 -24.76
CA MET A 11 -24.19 -14.77 -24.32
C MET A 11 -24.51 -15.45 -22.98
N SER A 12 -25.13 -14.73 -22.04
CA SER A 12 -25.57 -15.28 -20.74
C SER A 12 -26.60 -16.39 -20.93
N TRP A 13 -27.53 -16.22 -21.87
CA TRP A 13 -28.51 -17.26 -22.23
C TRP A 13 -27.86 -18.46 -22.88
N VAL A 14 -26.85 -18.27 -23.74
CA VAL A 14 -26.10 -19.36 -24.38
C VAL A 14 -25.36 -20.20 -23.33
N TRP A 15 -24.68 -19.53 -22.37
CA TRP A 15 -24.01 -20.25 -21.29
C TRP A 15 -24.98 -20.98 -20.35
N ALA A 16 -26.10 -20.35 -20.01
CA ALA A 16 -27.14 -21.00 -19.20
C ALA A 16 -27.75 -22.22 -19.90
N ALA A 17 -28.07 -22.11 -21.21
CA ALA A 17 -28.57 -23.21 -22.00
C ALA A 17 -27.53 -24.35 -22.19
N GLY A 18 -26.27 -23.99 -22.37
CA GLY A 18 -25.15 -24.93 -22.42
C GLY A 18 -24.99 -25.73 -21.13
N ALA A 19 -24.99 -25.04 -19.98
CA ALA A 19 -24.93 -25.67 -18.66
C ALA A 19 -26.14 -26.59 -18.41
N ALA A 20 -27.35 -26.14 -18.74
CA ALA A 20 -28.57 -26.94 -18.60
C ALA A 20 -28.53 -28.21 -19.50
N PHE A 21 -28.01 -28.06 -20.72
CA PHE A 21 -27.85 -29.19 -21.65
C PHE A 21 -26.84 -30.22 -21.14
N VAL A 22 -25.69 -29.77 -20.61
CA VAL A 22 -24.69 -30.65 -19.98
C VAL A 22 -25.28 -31.36 -18.76
N ALA A 23 -25.99 -30.66 -17.89
CA ALA A 23 -26.66 -31.25 -16.74
C ALA A 23 -27.70 -32.30 -17.18
N PHE A 24 -28.48 -31.99 -18.21
CA PHE A 24 -29.46 -32.95 -18.80
C PHE A 24 -28.76 -34.19 -19.33
N LEU A 25 -27.64 -34.06 -20.04
CA LEU A 25 -26.87 -35.23 -20.55
C LEU A 25 -26.31 -36.08 -19.42
N ILE A 26 -25.81 -35.46 -18.35
CA ILE A 26 -25.28 -36.16 -17.15
C ILE A 26 -26.37 -37.04 -16.51
N VAL A 27 -27.63 -36.63 -16.52
CA VAL A 27 -28.74 -37.38 -15.95
C VAL A 27 -29.28 -38.41 -16.98
N LEU A 28 -29.39 -38.01 -18.25
CA LEU A 28 -29.98 -38.83 -19.30
C LEU A 28 -29.11 -40.06 -19.67
N LEU A 29 -27.78 -39.86 -19.78
CA LEU A 29 -26.87 -40.93 -20.22
C LEU A 29 -26.88 -42.14 -19.27
N PRO A 30 -26.75 -42.01 -17.93
CA PRO A 30 -26.87 -43.14 -17.01
C PRO A 30 -28.26 -43.77 -16.99
N THR A 31 -29.33 -42.98 -17.09
CA THR A 31 -30.70 -43.52 -17.10
C THR A 31 -30.98 -44.33 -18.33
N LEU A 32 -30.51 -43.91 -19.52
CA LEU A 32 -30.60 -44.70 -20.76
C LEU A 32 -29.78 -46.00 -20.70
N LEU A 33 -28.59 -45.96 -20.10
CA LEU A 33 -27.75 -47.15 -19.90
C LEU A 33 -28.40 -48.15 -18.95
N VAL A 34 -29.03 -47.70 -17.88
CA VAL A 34 -29.76 -48.55 -16.93
C VAL A 34 -31.05 -49.10 -17.57
N ALA A 35 -31.79 -48.29 -18.34
CA ALA A 35 -33.01 -48.74 -19.04
C ALA A 35 -32.74 -49.84 -20.10
N ARG A 36 -31.55 -49.83 -20.68
CA ARG A 36 -31.09 -50.88 -21.61
C ARG A 36 -30.64 -52.17 -20.92
N SER A 37 -30.32 -52.15 -19.64
CA SER A 37 -29.97 -53.34 -18.86
C SER A 37 -31.24 -54.02 -18.38
N GLY A 38 -31.52 -55.24 -18.91
CA GLY A 38 -32.72 -56.02 -18.54
C GLY A 38 -32.77 -56.34 -17.04
N VAL A 39 -33.99 -56.52 -16.49
CA VAL A 39 -34.29 -56.74 -15.07
C VAL A 39 -33.48 -57.87 -14.44
N SER A 40 -33.20 -58.93 -15.20
CA SER A 40 -32.39 -60.10 -14.75
C SER A 40 -30.93 -59.78 -14.45
N ASN A 41 -30.36 -58.73 -15.04
CA ASN A 41 -28.98 -58.29 -14.76
C ASN A 41 -28.89 -57.41 -13.53
N VAL A 42 -29.98 -56.72 -13.17
CA VAL A 42 -30.06 -55.87 -11.94
C VAL A 42 -30.03 -56.75 -10.69
N ASP A 43 -30.76 -57.87 -10.66
CA ASP A 43 -30.79 -58.78 -9.51
C ASP A 43 -29.47 -59.56 -9.34
N ARG A 44 -28.79 -59.90 -10.42
CA ARG A 44 -27.43 -60.51 -10.36
C ARG A 44 -26.35 -59.52 -9.93
N ALA A 45 -26.50 -58.24 -10.26
CA ALA A 45 -25.60 -57.19 -9.83
C ALA A 45 -25.73 -56.88 -8.32
N ARG A 46 -26.93 -57.08 -7.73
CA ARG A 46 -27.19 -56.93 -6.29
C ARG A 46 -26.46 -57.98 -5.43
N ALA A 47 -26.14 -59.12 -5.97
CA ALA A 47 -25.45 -60.21 -5.27
C ALA A 47 -23.92 -60.11 -5.31
N ARG A 48 -23.33 -59.18 -6.07
CA ARG A 48 -21.88 -58.99 -6.17
C ARG A 48 -21.40 -57.82 -5.30
N PRO A 49 -20.15 -57.88 -4.80
CA PRO A 49 -19.54 -56.72 -4.12
C PRO A 49 -19.55 -55.52 -5.05
N ASP A 50 -19.78 -54.33 -4.48
CA ASP A 50 -19.84 -53.07 -5.24
C ASP A 50 -18.53 -52.84 -6.00
N ASN A 51 -18.65 -52.75 -7.35
CA ASN A 51 -17.52 -52.41 -8.19
C ASN A 51 -17.21 -50.91 -8.07
N PRO A 52 -15.94 -50.51 -8.19
CA PRO A 52 -15.58 -49.11 -8.22
C PRO A 52 -16.29 -48.37 -9.36
N PRO A 53 -16.64 -47.09 -9.17
CA PRO A 53 -17.31 -46.26 -10.19
C PRO A 53 -16.51 -46.26 -11.51
N VAL A 54 -17.21 -46.05 -12.65
CA VAL A 54 -16.61 -46.09 -13.98
C VAL A 54 -15.47 -45.09 -14.13
N PHE A 55 -15.59 -43.90 -13.55
CA PHE A 55 -14.55 -42.87 -13.60
C PHE A 55 -13.25 -43.26 -12.89
N GLN A 56 -13.32 -44.06 -11.80
CA GLN A 56 -12.13 -44.62 -11.13
C GLN A 56 -11.51 -45.78 -11.94
N ARG A 57 -12.33 -46.56 -12.65
CA ARG A 57 -11.83 -47.66 -13.49
C ARG A 57 -11.12 -47.14 -14.74
N LEU A 58 -11.53 -45.97 -15.25
CA LEU A 58 -10.91 -45.29 -16.39
C LEU A 58 -9.84 -44.28 -15.98
N TYR A 59 -9.51 -44.19 -14.67
CA TYR A 59 -8.52 -43.25 -14.12
C TYR A 59 -8.81 -41.78 -14.47
N ILE A 60 -10.07 -41.41 -14.76
CA ILE A 60 -10.48 -40.03 -15.02
C ILE A 60 -10.29 -39.17 -13.76
N ASP A 61 -10.55 -39.77 -12.61
CA ASP A 61 -10.29 -39.13 -11.28
C ASP A 61 -8.84 -38.74 -11.12
N LEU A 62 -7.89 -39.59 -11.53
CA LEU A 62 -6.46 -39.31 -11.42
C LEU A 62 -6.06 -38.16 -12.35
N LEU A 63 -6.61 -38.09 -13.55
CA LEU A 63 -6.37 -37.00 -14.49
C LEU A 63 -6.85 -35.66 -13.91
N VAL A 64 -8.05 -35.62 -13.31
CA VAL A 64 -8.58 -34.39 -12.67
C VAL A 64 -7.75 -34.00 -11.44
N ILE A 65 -7.29 -34.96 -10.63
CA ILE A 65 -6.41 -34.72 -9.49
C ILE A 65 -5.07 -34.13 -9.95
N ILE A 66 -4.48 -34.66 -11.02
CA ILE A 66 -3.22 -34.13 -11.56
C ILE A 66 -3.44 -32.71 -12.10
N LEU A 67 -4.54 -32.46 -12.79
CA LEU A 67 -4.87 -31.13 -13.29
C LEU A 67 -5.06 -30.13 -12.14
N GLY A 68 -5.76 -30.51 -11.07
CA GLY A 68 -5.90 -29.70 -9.87
C GLY A 68 -4.55 -29.40 -9.18
N GLY A 69 -3.66 -30.40 -9.15
CA GLY A 69 -2.29 -30.22 -8.65
C GLY A 69 -1.46 -29.26 -9.50
N LEU A 70 -1.63 -29.30 -10.83
CA LEU A 70 -0.97 -28.34 -11.74
C LEU A 70 -1.51 -26.91 -11.54
N PHE A 71 -2.82 -26.73 -11.36
CA PHE A 71 -3.40 -25.43 -11.04
C PHE A 71 -2.86 -24.89 -9.69
N LEU A 72 -2.75 -25.74 -8.68
CA LEU A 72 -2.17 -25.35 -7.39
C LEU A 72 -0.71 -24.91 -7.54
N TRP A 73 0.07 -25.68 -8.30
CA TRP A 73 1.47 -25.34 -8.56
C TRP A 73 1.59 -24.01 -9.33
N GLU A 74 0.74 -23.77 -10.31
CA GLU A 74 0.75 -22.55 -11.09
C GLU A 74 0.40 -21.31 -10.25
N ILE A 75 -0.63 -21.41 -9.38
CA ILE A 75 -0.99 -20.33 -8.45
C ILE A 75 0.15 -20.02 -7.46
N THR A 76 0.82 -21.05 -6.94
CA THR A 76 1.89 -20.87 -5.95
C THR A 76 3.18 -20.33 -6.55
N THR A 77 3.43 -20.55 -7.84
CA THR A 77 4.67 -20.12 -8.51
C THR A 77 4.54 -18.80 -9.27
N ARG A 78 3.36 -18.51 -9.84
CA ARG A 78 3.12 -17.32 -10.69
C ARG A 78 2.15 -16.33 -10.11
N GLY A 79 1.43 -16.70 -9.03
CA GLY A 79 0.33 -15.89 -8.50
C GLY A 79 -0.92 -15.96 -9.38
N VAL A 80 -1.95 -15.23 -9.00
CA VAL A 80 -3.24 -15.15 -9.72
C VAL A 80 -3.26 -14.02 -10.75
N ALA A 81 -2.39 -13.05 -10.60
CA ALA A 81 -2.25 -11.89 -11.47
C ALA A 81 -0.85 -11.89 -12.12
N SER A 82 -0.77 -11.69 -13.40
CA SER A 82 0.46 -11.46 -14.14
C SER A 82 0.42 -10.06 -14.75
N THR A 83 1.52 -9.35 -14.67
CA THR A 83 1.68 -8.07 -15.37
C THR A 83 2.02 -8.35 -16.82
N ASP A 84 1.22 -7.83 -17.76
CA ASP A 84 1.52 -7.92 -19.19
C ASP A 84 2.64 -6.94 -19.55
N ARG A 85 3.20 -7.08 -20.79
CA ARG A 85 4.29 -6.23 -21.31
C ARG A 85 3.97 -4.74 -21.37
N GLU A 86 2.71 -4.38 -21.20
CA GLU A 86 2.21 -3.00 -21.18
C GLU A 86 1.94 -2.48 -19.75
N GLY A 87 2.30 -3.27 -18.70
CA GLY A 87 2.11 -2.87 -17.29
C GLY A 87 0.69 -3.08 -16.74
N GLU A 88 -0.27 -3.56 -17.55
CA GLU A 88 -1.62 -3.85 -17.06
C GLU A 88 -1.67 -5.19 -16.30
N ILE A 89 -2.35 -5.19 -15.15
CA ILE A 89 -2.63 -6.40 -14.37
C ILE A 89 -3.68 -7.24 -15.12
N VAL A 90 -3.22 -8.26 -15.83
CA VAL A 90 -4.10 -9.20 -16.52
C VAL A 90 -4.33 -10.42 -15.62
N THR A 91 -5.55 -10.58 -15.16
CA THR A 91 -5.99 -11.81 -14.49
C THR A 91 -6.25 -12.90 -15.52
N ASP A 92 -5.58 -14.02 -15.43
CA ASP A 92 -5.85 -15.18 -16.30
C ASP A 92 -7.23 -15.78 -15.96
N PRO A 93 -8.22 -15.73 -16.87
CA PRO A 93 -9.55 -16.24 -16.60
C PRO A 93 -9.55 -17.74 -16.25
N THR A 94 -8.53 -18.49 -16.66
CA THR A 94 -8.42 -19.93 -16.36
C THR A 94 -8.14 -20.18 -14.88
N LEU A 95 -7.42 -19.27 -14.20
CA LEU A 95 -7.12 -19.38 -12.78
C LEU A 95 -8.32 -19.13 -11.86
N LEU A 96 -9.38 -18.46 -12.37
CA LEU A 96 -10.65 -18.33 -11.64
C LEU A 96 -11.33 -19.67 -11.37
N PHE A 97 -11.08 -20.70 -12.19
CA PHE A 97 -11.61 -22.04 -11.99
C PHE A 97 -10.77 -22.90 -11.04
N ALA A 98 -9.58 -22.45 -10.67
CA ALA A 98 -8.65 -23.24 -9.87
C ALA A 98 -9.19 -23.64 -8.48
N PRO A 99 -9.87 -22.77 -7.69
CA PRO A 99 -10.44 -23.19 -6.41
C PRO A 99 -11.50 -24.27 -6.56
N ALA A 100 -12.35 -24.19 -7.60
CA ALA A 100 -13.35 -25.21 -7.89
C ALA A 100 -12.71 -26.54 -8.31
N MET A 101 -11.67 -26.49 -9.14
CA MET A 101 -10.90 -27.67 -9.55
C MET A 101 -10.17 -28.33 -8.38
N LEU A 102 -9.62 -27.53 -7.46
CA LEU A 102 -9.02 -28.04 -6.23
C LEU A 102 -10.04 -28.75 -5.35
N LEU A 103 -11.20 -28.14 -5.12
CA LEU A 103 -12.28 -28.73 -4.33
C LEU A 103 -12.75 -30.08 -4.94
N ILE A 104 -12.92 -30.13 -6.27
CA ILE A 104 -13.27 -31.36 -6.98
C ILE A 104 -12.17 -32.41 -6.83
N SER A 105 -10.91 -32.01 -6.95
CA SER A 105 -9.75 -32.91 -6.80
C SER A 105 -9.68 -33.52 -5.41
N ILE A 106 -9.86 -32.71 -4.36
CA ILE A 106 -9.90 -33.16 -2.96
C ILE A 106 -11.06 -34.12 -2.74
N ALA A 107 -12.25 -33.80 -3.29
CA ALA A 107 -13.41 -34.68 -3.21
C ALA A 107 -13.16 -36.04 -3.90
N LEU A 108 -12.49 -36.07 -5.06
CA LEU A 108 -12.12 -37.28 -5.76
C LEU A 108 -11.06 -38.09 -5.02
N ILE A 109 -10.05 -37.44 -4.43
CA ILE A 109 -9.06 -38.10 -3.56
C ILE A 109 -9.79 -38.77 -2.38
N MET A 110 -10.74 -38.04 -1.77
CA MET A 110 -11.50 -38.58 -0.64
C MET A 110 -12.36 -39.77 -1.02
N ILE A 111 -13.05 -39.75 -2.18
CA ILE A 111 -13.81 -40.91 -2.68
C ILE A 111 -12.90 -42.13 -2.86
N ARG A 112 -11.66 -41.93 -3.30
CA ARG A 112 -10.68 -43.02 -3.47
C ARG A 112 -10.14 -43.53 -2.13
N ALA A 113 -9.96 -42.67 -1.16
CA ALA A 113 -9.53 -43.00 0.21
C ALA A 113 -10.68 -43.60 1.05
N PHE A 114 -11.93 -43.28 0.74
CA PHE A 114 -13.11 -43.61 1.53
C PHE A 114 -13.23 -45.10 1.84
N PRO A 115 -13.03 -46.05 0.88
CA PRO A 115 -13.06 -47.49 1.18
C PRO A 115 -12.00 -47.94 2.18
N ILE A 116 -10.86 -47.28 2.19
CA ILE A 116 -9.75 -47.58 3.14
C ILE A 116 -10.16 -47.08 4.53
N ILE A 117 -10.66 -45.85 4.61
CA ILE A 117 -11.10 -45.23 5.85
C ILE A 117 -12.23 -46.00 6.49
N THR A 118 -13.26 -46.39 5.71
CA THR A 118 -14.40 -47.14 6.22
C THR A 118 -14.04 -48.55 6.69
N LYS A 119 -13.12 -49.25 6.00
CA LYS A 119 -12.60 -50.53 6.46
C LYS A 119 -11.78 -50.39 7.77
N ALA A 120 -10.95 -49.37 7.87
CA ALA A 120 -10.19 -49.10 9.05
C ALA A 120 -11.09 -48.76 10.29
N THR A 121 -12.08 -47.89 10.06
CA THR A 121 -13.07 -47.54 11.11
C THR A 121 -13.90 -48.76 11.53
N ALA A 122 -14.33 -49.62 10.59
CA ALA A 122 -15.02 -50.83 10.90
C ALA A 122 -14.15 -51.82 11.72
N TRP A 123 -12.87 -51.96 11.37
CA TRP A 123 -11.93 -52.79 12.14
C TRP A 123 -11.71 -52.29 13.58
N ILE A 124 -11.56 -50.99 13.75
CA ILE A 124 -11.42 -50.36 15.08
C ILE A 124 -12.72 -50.52 15.87
N ALA A 125 -13.87 -50.25 15.29
CA ALA A 125 -15.17 -50.31 15.94
C ALA A 125 -15.52 -51.72 16.47
N THR A 126 -15.11 -52.78 15.76
CA THR A 126 -15.34 -54.16 16.23
C THR A 126 -14.64 -54.47 17.56
N ARG A 127 -13.62 -53.73 17.93
CA ARG A 127 -12.87 -53.94 19.19
C ARG A 127 -13.35 -53.12 20.36
N PHE A 128 -14.00 -51.98 20.10
CA PHE A 128 -14.27 -50.95 21.12
C PHE A 128 -15.74 -50.59 21.27
N THR A 129 -16.65 -51.10 20.41
CA THR A 129 -18.06 -50.67 20.43
C THR A 129 -19.05 -51.82 20.69
N SER A 130 -20.27 -51.45 21.06
CA SER A 130 -21.38 -52.41 21.24
C SER A 130 -21.77 -53.07 19.93
N ALA A 131 -22.36 -54.27 19.97
CA ALA A 131 -22.77 -55.03 18.77
C ALA A 131 -23.66 -54.23 17.83
N SER A 132 -24.59 -53.41 18.32
CA SER A 132 -25.46 -52.57 17.51
C SER A 132 -24.70 -51.47 16.77
N MET A 133 -23.63 -50.90 17.38
CA MET A 133 -22.77 -49.92 16.73
C MET A 133 -21.84 -50.57 15.72
N ALA A 134 -21.24 -51.70 16.07
CA ALA A 134 -20.36 -52.46 15.17
C ALA A 134 -21.03 -52.84 13.86
N VAL A 135 -22.35 -53.15 13.90
CA VAL A 135 -23.13 -53.44 12.67
C VAL A 135 -23.21 -52.24 11.73
N GLY A 136 -23.34 -51.01 12.25
CA GLY A 136 -23.33 -49.79 11.41
C GLY A 136 -22.00 -49.58 10.71
N PHE A 137 -20.88 -49.66 11.45
CA PHE A 137 -19.53 -49.58 10.85
C PHE A 137 -19.24 -50.71 9.87
N TRP A 138 -19.74 -51.90 10.12
CA TRP A 138 -19.53 -53.05 9.26
C TRP A 138 -20.28 -52.95 7.93
N ARG A 139 -21.49 -52.41 7.95
CA ARG A 139 -22.26 -52.09 6.74
C ARG A 139 -21.54 -51.06 5.88
N LEU A 140 -21.02 -49.99 6.52
CA LEU A 140 -20.26 -48.95 5.85
C LEU A 140 -19.00 -49.53 5.18
N GLY A 141 -18.24 -50.38 5.89
CA GLY A 141 -17.03 -51.03 5.38
C GLY A 141 -17.26 -52.06 4.29
N ARG A 142 -18.49 -52.69 4.21
CA ARG A 142 -18.82 -53.72 3.23
C ARG A 142 -19.23 -53.13 1.89
N SER A 143 -19.90 -51.97 1.88
CA SER A 143 -20.39 -51.34 0.64
C SER A 143 -19.99 -49.85 0.58
N PRO A 144 -18.70 -49.51 0.62
CA PRO A 144 -18.24 -48.13 0.77
C PRO A 144 -18.63 -47.22 -0.42
N TYR A 145 -18.68 -47.75 -1.63
CA TYR A 145 -19.01 -46.97 -2.82
C TYR A 145 -20.44 -46.47 -2.86
N TRP A 146 -21.36 -47.11 -2.12
CA TRP A 146 -22.74 -46.66 -2.02
C TRP A 146 -22.84 -45.34 -1.20
N TYR A 147 -21.97 -45.15 -0.24
CA TYR A 147 -21.87 -43.95 0.59
C TYR A 147 -20.96 -42.88 -0.03
N ALA A 148 -20.23 -43.18 -1.07
CA ALA A 148 -19.34 -42.23 -1.73
C ALA A 148 -20.09 -41.02 -2.32
N TRP A 149 -21.31 -41.24 -2.84
CA TRP A 149 -22.13 -40.19 -3.41
C TRP A 149 -22.59 -39.13 -2.38
N PRO A 150 -23.20 -39.48 -1.24
CA PRO A 150 -23.53 -38.50 -0.22
C PRO A 150 -22.30 -37.82 0.40
N VAL A 151 -21.18 -38.55 0.54
CA VAL A 151 -19.91 -37.91 0.99
C VAL A 151 -19.47 -36.84 -0.01
N LEU A 152 -19.50 -37.15 -1.31
CA LEU A 152 -19.19 -36.19 -2.37
C LEU A 152 -20.08 -34.96 -2.30
N LEU A 153 -21.39 -35.13 -2.17
CA LEU A 153 -22.34 -34.03 -2.08
C LEU A 153 -22.07 -33.15 -0.88
N ILE A 154 -21.76 -33.75 0.29
CA ILE A 154 -21.47 -33.01 1.52
C ILE A 154 -20.14 -32.27 1.39
N ILE A 155 -19.09 -32.90 0.84
CA ILE A 155 -17.78 -32.25 0.60
C ILE A 155 -17.95 -31.03 -0.30
N LEU A 156 -18.61 -31.21 -1.46
CA LEU A 156 -18.81 -30.11 -2.41
C LEU A 156 -19.69 -28.99 -1.82
N GLY A 157 -20.77 -29.35 -1.10
CA GLY A 157 -21.66 -28.36 -0.51
C GLY A 157 -21.00 -27.56 0.63
N THR A 158 -20.29 -28.24 1.54
CA THR A 158 -19.58 -27.58 2.65
C THR A 158 -18.35 -26.84 2.16
N GLY A 159 -17.57 -27.42 1.25
CA GLY A 159 -16.40 -26.78 0.65
C GLY A 159 -16.77 -25.52 -0.15
N LEU A 160 -17.84 -25.58 -0.94
CA LEU A 160 -18.36 -24.39 -1.62
C LEU A 160 -18.81 -23.32 -0.62
N GLY A 161 -19.46 -23.73 0.48
CA GLY A 161 -19.88 -22.81 1.55
C GLY A 161 -18.71 -22.09 2.21
N VAL A 162 -17.64 -22.82 2.54
CA VAL A 162 -16.41 -22.25 3.11
C VAL A 162 -15.72 -21.35 2.08
N MET A 163 -15.60 -21.81 0.83
CA MET A 163 -14.98 -21.03 -0.25
C MET A 163 -15.69 -19.69 -0.47
N VAL A 164 -17.03 -19.69 -0.54
CA VAL A 164 -17.80 -18.44 -0.70
C VAL A 164 -17.64 -17.53 0.51
N GLY A 165 -17.65 -18.09 1.74
CA GLY A 165 -17.45 -17.35 2.96
C GLY A 165 -16.05 -16.72 3.05
N THR A 166 -15.01 -17.48 2.77
CA THR A 166 -13.62 -16.99 2.79
C THR A 166 -13.35 -15.97 1.70
N LEU A 167 -13.80 -16.24 0.46
CA LEU A 167 -13.67 -15.28 -0.64
C LEU A 167 -14.35 -13.96 -0.32
N GLY A 168 -15.59 -14.02 0.20
CA GLY A 168 -16.34 -12.81 0.59
C GLY A 168 -15.64 -11.99 1.67
N SER A 169 -15.12 -12.65 2.71
CA SER A 169 -14.38 -11.97 3.78
C SER A 169 -13.02 -11.44 3.33
N THR A 170 -12.33 -12.14 2.44
CA THR A 170 -11.05 -11.70 1.86
C THR A 170 -11.24 -10.47 0.97
N LEU A 171 -12.25 -10.48 0.09
CA LEU A 171 -12.57 -9.33 -0.76
C LEU A 171 -12.99 -8.10 0.07
N GLU A 172 -13.81 -8.30 1.12
CA GLU A 172 -14.18 -7.23 2.03
C GLU A 172 -12.97 -6.64 2.75
N ARG A 173 -12.06 -7.51 3.23
CA ARG A 173 -10.82 -7.08 3.87
C ARG A 173 -9.90 -6.36 2.89
N SER A 174 -9.68 -6.93 1.72
CA SER A 174 -8.84 -6.33 0.68
C SER A 174 -9.36 -4.96 0.24
N SER A 175 -10.67 -4.84 -0.02
CA SER A 175 -11.29 -3.55 -0.36
C SER A 175 -11.18 -2.52 0.76
N ARG A 176 -11.32 -2.95 2.02
CA ARG A 176 -11.13 -2.09 3.18
C ARG A 176 -9.68 -1.63 3.30
N ASP A 177 -8.72 -2.57 3.23
CA ASP A 177 -7.29 -2.27 3.31
C ASP A 177 -6.87 -1.31 2.19
N GLN A 178 -7.42 -1.47 0.98
CA GLN A 178 -7.19 -0.55 -0.12
C GLN A 178 -7.70 0.86 0.18
N ILE A 179 -8.93 1.00 0.74
CA ILE A 179 -9.46 2.31 1.14
C ILE A 179 -8.60 2.95 2.24
N TYR A 180 -8.11 2.16 3.20
CA TYR A 180 -7.20 2.63 4.24
C TYR A 180 -5.86 3.09 3.64
N TYR A 181 -5.34 2.35 2.67
CA TYR A 181 -4.12 2.68 1.96
C TYR A 181 -4.24 3.98 1.16
N ASP A 182 -5.29 4.11 0.35
CA ASP A 182 -5.54 5.30 -0.50
C ASP A 182 -5.72 6.58 0.32
N ASN A 183 -6.31 6.48 1.50
CA ASN A 183 -6.53 7.64 2.35
C ASN A 183 -5.36 7.93 3.30
N GLY A 184 -4.64 6.92 3.76
CA GLY A 184 -3.55 7.01 4.74
C GLY A 184 -4.03 7.28 6.16
N THR A 185 -4.99 8.20 6.34
CA THR A 185 -5.56 8.61 7.63
C THR A 185 -7.10 8.58 7.59
N SER A 186 -7.79 9.04 8.65
CA SER A 186 -9.26 9.09 8.67
C SER A 186 -9.82 10.09 7.65
N LEU A 187 -9.15 11.22 7.44
CA LEU A 187 -9.54 12.24 6.47
C LEU A 187 -8.31 12.86 5.83
N ARG A 188 -8.35 13.07 4.51
CA ARG A 188 -7.29 13.73 3.74
C ARG A 188 -7.89 14.87 2.94
N VAL A 189 -7.32 16.05 3.05
CA VAL A 189 -7.74 17.25 2.34
C VAL A 189 -6.68 17.63 1.31
N GLN A 190 -7.09 17.74 0.05
CA GLN A 190 -6.26 18.28 -1.03
C GLN A 190 -6.88 19.61 -1.46
N PRO A 191 -6.34 20.76 -1.04
CA PRO A 191 -6.82 22.06 -1.47
C PRO A 191 -6.79 22.20 -3.00
N GLY A 192 -7.77 22.87 -3.58
CA GLY A 192 -7.87 23.00 -5.04
C GLY A 192 -6.74 23.84 -5.64
N SER A 193 -6.43 23.58 -6.91
CA SER A 193 -5.24 24.03 -7.67
C SER A 193 -4.93 25.53 -7.70
N PHE A 194 -5.81 26.41 -7.26
CA PHE A 194 -5.60 27.86 -7.30
C PHE A 194 -5.23 28.50 -5.96
N ASN A 195 -5.28 27.75 -4.85
CA ASN A 195 -4.93 28.26 -3.52
C ASN A 195 -4.55 27.08 -2.62
N SER A 196 -3.58 26.29 -3.07
CA SER A 196 -3.15 25.06 -2.42
C SER A 196 -2.18 25.27 -1.24
N ASP A 197 -1.97 26.51 -0.83
CA ASP A 197 -1.07 26.83 0.26
C ASP A 197 -1.70 26.46 1.60
N VAL A 198 -1.21 25.39 2.20
CA VAL A 198 -1.54 25.02 3.57
C VAL A 198 -0.52 25.66 4.51
N ARG A 199 -1.00 26.43 5.46
CA ARG A 199 -0.19 27.13 6.45
C ARG A 199 -0.33 26.50 7.83
N GLU A 200 0.64 26.75 8.67
CA GLU A 200 0.58 26.31 10.07
C GLU A 200 -0.65 26.89 10.81
N SER A 201 -1.08 28.12 10.45
CA SER A 201 -2.32 28.71 10.96
C SER A 201 -3.57 27.88 10.62
N ASP A 202 -3.60 27.25 9.44
CA ASP A 202 -4.73 26.42 9.01
C ASP A 202 -4.80 25.14 9.84
N ILE A 203 -3.64 24.57 10.20
CA ILE A 203 -3.56 23.40 11.08
C ILE A 203 -4.07 23.75 12.49
N VAL A 204 -3.67 24.93 13.03
CA VAL A 204 -4.15 25.40 14.34
C VAL A 204 -5.67 25.58 14.33
N GLU A 205 -6.23 26.15 13.27
CA GLU A 205 -7.67 26.32 13.15
C GLU A 205 -8.41 24.97 12.98
N LEU A 206 -7.84 24.00 12.27
CA LEU A 206 -8.41 22.66 12.15
C LEU A 206 -8.39 21.93 13.50
N MET A 207 -7.32 22.05 14.25
CA MET A 207 -7.21 21.48 15.60
C MET A 207 -8.16 22.13 16.63
N ALA A 208 -8.71 23.30 16.33
CA ALA A 208 -9.71 23.96 17.18
C ALA A 208 -11.15 23.42 16.96
N ILE A 209 -11.37 22.63 15.93
CA ILE A 209 -12.67 21.98 15.64
C ILE A 209 -12.85 20.82 16.62
N ASP A 210 -13.98 20.80 17.33
CA ASP A 210 -14.31 19.73 18.27
C ASP A 210 -14.45 18.37 17.57
N GLY A 211 -13.68 17.38 18.03
CA GLY A 211 -13.60 16.05 17.42
C GLY A 211 -12.48 15.87 16.37
N VAL A 212 -11.63 16.87 16.15
CA VAL A 212 -10.35 16.69 15.44
C VAL A 212 -9.27 16.33 16.46
N ASN A 213 -8.79 15.08 16.40
CA ASN A 213 -7.78 14.57 17.32
C ASN A 213 -6.37 15.03 16.96
N SER A 214 -6.07 15.00 15.66
CA SER A 214 -4.76 15.36 15.13
C SER A 214 -4.89 15.90 13.71
N ALA A 215 -4.04 16.86 13.35
CA ALA A 215 -3.91 17.42 12.01
C ALA A 215 -2.44 17.68 11.69
N THR A 216 -2.03 17.33 10.47
CA THR A 216 -0.66 17.51 10.00
C THR A 216 -0.64 17.99 8.56
N MET A 217 0.31 18.85 8.24
CA MET A 217 0.52 19.27 6.86
C MET A 217 1.35 18.23 6.09
N ALA A 218 1.10 18.16 4.78
CA ALA A 218 1.89 17.36 3.88
C ALA A 218 2.17 18.09 2.57
N PHE A 219 3.22 17.66 1.92
CA PHE A 219 3.66 18.17 0.62
C PHE A 219 3.75 17.01 -0.36
N ARG A 220 3.07 17.12 -1.50
CA ARG A 220 3.13 16.11 -2.55
C ARG A 220 3.52 16.74 -3.87
N GLN A 221 4.51 16.14 -4.53
CA GLN A 221 4.99 16.58 -5.83
C GLN A 221 5.75 15.45 -6.54
N THR A 222 5.95 15.58 -7.84
CA THR A 222 6.83 14.70 -8.61
C THR A 222 8.26 15.22 -8.55
N GLY A 223 9.20 14.34 -8.23
CA GLY A 223 10.64 14.57 -8.30
C GLY A 223 11.27 13.90 -9.52
N LYS A 224 12.54 14.23 -9.79
CA LYS A 224 13.33 13.60 -10.86
C LYS A 224 14.72 13.24 -10.35
N PHE A 225 15.20 12.08 -10.79
CA PHE A 225 16.56 11.62 -10.56
C PHE A 225 17.30 11.52 -11.89
N GLY A 226 18.51 12.10 -11.96
CA GLY A 226 19.31 12.10 -13.19
C GLY A 226 19.14 13.36 -14.04
N THR A 227 19.55 13.29 -15.32
CA THR A 227 19.53 14.44 -16.23
C THR A 227 18.11 14.74 -16.74
N THR A 228 17.84 16.01 -17.03
CA THR A 228 16.51 16.56 -17.37
C THR A 228 15.77 15.84 -18.51
N ASP A 229 16.49 15.25 -19.46
CA ASP A 229 15.89 14.61 -20.65
C ASP A 229 15.66 13.09 -20.51
N ARG A 230 16.27 12.44 -19.51
CA ARG A 230 16.21 10.99 -19.27
C ARG A 230 16.13 10.64 -17.79
N GLY A 231 15.67 11.57 -16.97
CA GLY A 231 15.56 11.36 -15.54
C GLY A 231 14.42 10.40 -15.21
N ILE A 232 14.62 9.62 -14.15
CA ILE A 232 13.58 8.80 -13.54
C ILE A 232 12.66 9.73 -12.75
N GLU A 233 11.38 9.73 -13.07
CA GLU A 233 10.36 10.43 -12.29
C GLU A 233 9.98 9.60 -11.06
N PHE A 234 9.68 10.24 -9.95
CA PHE A 234 9.25 9.59 -8.72
C PHE A 234 8.33 10.50 -7.92
N ASP A 235 7.44 9.90 -7.14
CA ASP A 235 6.57 10.62 -6.24
C ASP A 235 7.28 11.05 -4.97
N VAL A 236 7.11 12.32 -4.59
CA VAL A 236 7.63 12.89 -3.34
C VAL A 236 6.48 13.14 -2.38
N LEU A 237 6.58 12.58 -1.18
CA LEU A 237 5.66 12.85 -0.09
C LEU A 237 6.43 13.40 1.12
N GLY A 238 6.27 14.69 1.37
CA GLY A 238 6.75 15.34 2.59
C GLY A 238 5.69 15.24 3.69
N LEU A 239 6.07 14.77 4.87
CA LEU A 239 5.19 14.58 6.02
C LEU A 239 5.79 15.26 7.26
N GLU A 240 4.96 15.70 8.23
CA GLU A 240 5.46 15.98 9.57
C GLU A 240 5.75 14.65 10.27
N SER A 241 7.01 14.22 10.21
CA SER A 241 7.43 12.88 10.67
C SER A 241 7.21 12.64 12.17
N ASP A 242 7.12 13.71 12.95
CA ASP A 242 6.83 13.67 14.39
C ASP A 242 5.35 13.41 14.73
N LYS A 243 4.43 13.54 13.78
CA LYS A 243 2.98 13.46 14.03
C LYS A 243 2.27 12.39 13.21
N PHE A 244 2.81 12.08 12.04
CA PHE A 244 2.13 11.23 11.09
C PHE A 244 2.01 9.76 11.55
N SER A 245 2.99 9.25 12.31
CA SER A 245 2.98 7.88 12.83
C SER A 245 1.74 7.56 13.68
N ASP A 246 1.26 8.52 14.45
CA ASP A 246 0.16 8.34 15.39
C ASP A 246 -1.22 8.25 14.71
N MET A 247 -1.35 8.79 13.49
CA MET A 247 -2.63 8.86 12.77
C MET A 247 -2.69 7.96 11.54
N ALA A 248 -1.54 7.52 11.04
CA ALA A 248 -1.46 6.79 9.79
C ALA A 248 -1.79 5.31 9.96
N TRP A 249 -2.53 4.78 9.00
CA TRP A 249 -2.69 3.35 8.88
C TRP A 249 -1.50 2.76 8.12
N PHE A 250 -0.81 1.82 8.74
CA PHE A 250 0.34 1.13 8.17
C PHE A 250 0.29 -0.35 8.51
N ARG A 251 0.67 -1.22 7.59
CA ARG A 251 0.73 -2.68 7.79
C ARG A 251 2.18 -3.15 7.94
N ASP A 252 2.35 -4.20 8.73
CA ASP A 252 3.68 -4.77 9.03
C ASP A 252 4.39 -5.37 7.79
N ASP A 253 3.65 -5.65 6.70
CA ASP A 253 4.21 -6.20 5.46
C ASP A 253 4.63 -5.13 4.44
N PHE A 254 4.49 -3.84 4.76
CA PHE A 254 4.90 -2.74 3.90
C PHE A 254 6.40 -2.44 3.97
N SER A 255 7.02 -2.74 5.10
CA SER A 255 8.45 -2.56 5.35
C SER A 255 8.92 -3.51 6.44
N ASP A 256 10.22 -3.80 6.48
CA ASP A 256 10.84 -4.57 7.56
C ASP A 256 10.87 -3.78 8.89
N ASP A 257 10.91 -2.46 8.83
CA ASP A 257 10.86 -1.55 9.99
C ASP A 257 9.43 -1.02 10.20
N SER A 258 9.05 -0.73 11.46
CA SER A 258 7.78 -0.07 11.76
C SER A 258 7.78 1.38 11.27
N LEU A 259 6.58 1.92 10.97
CA LEU A 259 6.42 3.31 10.51
C LEU A 259 7.04 4.31 11.50
N GLU A 260 6.82 4.11 12.81
CA GLU A 260 7.37 4.95 13.88
C GLU A 260 8.90 5.00 13.81
N VAL A 261 9.56 3.84 13.71
CA VAL A 261 11.03 3.75 13.63
C VAL A 261 11.58 4.44 12.38
N MET A 262 10.90 4.26 11.24
CA MET A 262 11.32 4.89 9.99
C MET A 262 11.19 6.42 10.05
N LEU A 263 10.05 6.92 10.53
CA LEU A 263 9.79 8.36 10.64
C LEU A 263 10.66 9.03 11.72
N ASP A 264 10.94 8.35 12.81
CA ASP A 264 11.87 8.83 13.84
C ASP A 264 13.29 9.01 13.27
N ARG A 265 13.77 8.10 12.44
CA ARG A 265 15.06 8.25 11.76
C ARG A 265 15.07 9.44 10.81
N VAL A 266 13.97 9.69 10.10
CA VAL A 266 13.82 10.88 9.23
C VAL A 266 13.80 12.16 10.06
N ASN A 267 13.14 12.17 11.21
CA ASN A 267 13.05 13.32 12.10
C ASN A 267 14.34 13.57 12.90
N ALA A 268 15.17 12.53 13.10
CA ALA A 268 16.41 12.61 13.86
C ALA A 268 17.48 13.51 13.22
N ALA A 269 17.26 14.02 11.99
CA ALA A 269 18.12 15.00 11.37
C ALA A 269 18.19 16.26 12.26
N ALA A 270 19.39 16.56 12.72
CA ALA A 270 19.61 17.74 13.54
C ALA A 270 19.20 19.00 12.75
N LYS A 271 18.34 19.82 13.34
CA LYS A 271 17.94 21.11 12.75
C LYS A 271 18.93 22.17 13.21
N PRO A 272 19.42 23.06 12.32
CA PRO A 272 20.29 24.15 12.73
C PRO A 272 19.52 25.10 13.65
N GLU A 273 20.22 25.67 14.61
CA GLU A 273 19.65 26.79 15.36
C GLU A 273 19.40 27.97 14.41
N PRO A 274 18.19 28.54 14.39
CA PRO A 274 17.86 29.64 13.50
C PRO A 274 18.70 30.90 13.87
N LEU A 275 19.21 31.59 12.86
CA LEU A 275 19.95 32.84 13.02
C LEU A 275 19.00 34.03 12.85
N PHE A 276 18.56 34.61 13.95
CA PHE A 276 17.60 35.71 13.93
C PHE A 276 18.27 37.09 13.87
N LEU A 277 17.66 37.97 13.06
CA LEU A 277 18.00 39.38 13.08
C LEU A 277 17.51 40.02 14.38
N PRO A 278 18.31 40.91 15.00
CA PRO A 278 17.85 41.75 16.11
C PRO A 278 16.60 42.55 15.72
N LYS A 279 15.74 42.82 16.71
CA LYS A 279 14.55 43.66 16.45
C LYS A 279 14.99 45.05 15.99
N SER A 280 14.25 45.61 15.04
CA SER A 280 14.53 46.94 14.45
C SER A 280 15.79 47.00 13.57
N THR A 281 16.30 45.87 13.06
CA THR A 281 17.34 45.90 12.03
C THR A 281 16.79 46.56 10.78
N THR A 282 17.52 47.53 10.24
CA THR A 282 17.13 48.27 9.03
C THR A 282 18.08 47.99 7.86
N GLU A 283 19.29 47.50 8.13
CA GLU A 283 20.32 47.30 7.14
C GLU A 283 21.17 46.09 7.48
N ILE A 284 21.59 45.37 6.45
CA ILE A 284 22.57 44.28 6.49
C ILE A 284 23.75 44.69 5.61
N SER A 285 24.97 44.50 6.08
CA SER A 285 26.17 44.73 5.30
C SER A 285 27.19 43.63 5.54
N ALA A 286 28.04 43.41 4.55
CA ALA A 286 29.18 42.50 4.66
C ALA A 286 30.31 42.95 3.75
N TRP A 287 31.56 42.61 4.08
CA TRP A 287 32.69 42.75 3.19
C TRP A 287 32.66 41.63 2.17
N ALA A 288 32.96 41.95 0.90
CA ALA A 288 33.00 40.94 -0.14
C ALA A 288 33.99 41.26 -1.25
N LYS A 289 34.57 40.18 -1.84
CA LYS A 289 35.39 40.26 -3.03
C LYS A 289 35.27 38.95 -3.82
N GLN A 290 35.57 38.97 -5.11
CA GLN A 290 35.70 37.78 -5.93
C GLN A 290 37.06 37.74 -6.69
N ASP A 291 37.55 36.52 -6.90
CA ASP A 291 38.78 36.28 -7.62
C ASP A 291 38.71 34.91 -8.32
N PRO A 292 38.83 34.85 -9.68
CA PRO A 292 38.84 35.95 -10.63
C PRO A 292 37.54 36.73 -10.72
N TYR A 293 37.56 37.97 -11.17
CA TYR A 293 36.41 38.82 -11.36
C TYR A 293 35.44 38.27 -12.40
N VAL A 294 34.17 38.20 -12.03
CA VAL A 294 33.05 37.86 -12.90
C VAL A 294 32.04 39.01 -12.89
N ARG A 295 31.66 39.47 -14.08
CA ARG A 295 30.73 40.58 -14.26
C ARG A 295 29.32 40.17 -13.85
N ASP A 296 28.53 41.13 -13.34
CA ASP A 296 27.12 40.96 -12.97
C ASP A 296 26.90 39.81 -11.97
N HIS A 297 27.78 39.73 -10.99
CA HIS A 297 27.76 38.80 -9.89
C HIS A 297 27.34 39.55 -8.61
N PHE A 298 26.20 39.18 -8.04
CA PHE A 298 25.56 39.94 -6.94
C PHE A 298 25.59 39.14 -5.65
N PHE A 299 25.78 39.84 -4.54
CA PHE A 299 25.73 39.30 -3.19
C PHE A 299 24.32 39.43 -2.63
N TRP A 300 23.72 38.32 -2.24
CA TRP A 300 22.37 38.23 -1.68
C TRP A 300 22.37 37.57 -0.31
N VAL A 301 21.49 38.06 0.58
CA VAL A 301 21.16 37.39 1.83
C VAL A 301 19.68 37.06 1.82
N ASN A 302 19.36 35.80 2.02
CA ASN A 302 17.98 35.34 2.08
C ASN A 302 17.46 35.37 3.49
N LEU A 303 16.30 35.98 3.66
CA LEU A 303 15.58 36.15 4.91
C LEU A 303 14.24 35.45 4.89
N LYS A 304 13.77 35.09 6.09
CA LYS A 304 12.44 34.52 6.30
C LYS A 304 11.78 35.24 7.46
N GLY A 305 10.63 35.89 7.23
CA GLY A 305 9.85 36.55 8.25
C GLY A 305 8.92 35.63 9.02
N ALA A 306 8.25 36.12 10.06
CA ALA A 306 7.28 35.35 10.85
C ALA A 306 6.11 34.75 10.05
N GLU A 307 5.78 35.30 8.88
CA GLU A 307 4.75 34.79 7.99
C GLU A 307 5.24 33.64 7.08
N ASN A 308 6.43 33.12 7.31
CA ASN A 308 7.06 32.06 6.53
C ASN A 308 7.30 32.43 5.06
N ARG A 309 7.39 33.71 4.72
CA ARG A 309 7.66 34.18 3.36
C ARG A 309 9.15 34.47 3.20
N PRO A 310 9.81 33.86 2.20
CA PRO A 310 11.20 34.17 1.89
C PRO A 310 11.30 35.56 1.27
N TYR A 311 12.38 36.24 1.59
CA TYR A 311 12.73 37.52 1.03
C TYR A 311 14.24 37.60 0.78
N THR A 312 14.65 38.14 -0.37
CA THR A 312 16.07 38.32 -0.71
C THR A 312 16.50 39.77 -0.57
N VAL A 313 17.49 40.02 0.26
CA VAL A 313 18.14 41.31 0.36
C VAL A 313 19.37 41.31 -0.55
N THR A 314 19.41 42.21 -1.53
CA THR A 314 20.58 42.43 -2.37
C THR A 314 21.53 43.39 -1.70
N LEU A 315 22.74 42.93 -1.35
CA LEU A 315 23.77 43.78 -0.76
C LEU A 315 24.49 44.61 -1.82
N GLY A 316 24.80 44.03 -2.98
CA GLY A 316 25.45 44.74 -4.08
C GLY A 316 26.14 43.82 -5.06
N GLN A 317 26.82 44.43 -6.04
CA GLN A 317 27.65 43.70 -7.01
C GLN A 317 29.06 43.47 -6.43
N ILE A 318 29.54 42.22 -6.55
CA ILE A 318 30.85 41.84 -5.99
C ILE A 318 31.94 42.25 -6.94
N GLY A 319 32.93 43.03 -6.44
CA GLY A 319 34.10 43.46 -7.20
C GLY A 319 35.30 42.54 -7.01
N ASP A 320 36.41 42.90 -7.69
CA ASP A 320 37.72 42.22 -7.58
C ASP A 320 38.56 42.70 -6.35
N THR A 321 38.07 43.71 -5.66
CA THR A 321 38.67 44.27 -4.45
C THR A 321 37.67 44.21 -3.29
N TRP A 322 38.20 44.12 -2.06
CA TRP A 322 37.38 44.14 -0.89
C TRP A 322 36.59 45.45 -0.79
N ALA A 323 35.27 45.31 -0.72
CA ALA A 323 34.35 46.43 -0.56
C ALA A 323 33.19 46.03 0.35
N LYS A 324 32.77 46.94 1.24
CA LYS A 324 31.60 46.78 2.07
C LYS A 324 30.34 46.90 1.20
N GLN A 325 29.58 45.83 1.12
CA GLN A 325 28.31 45.74 0.41
C GLN A 325 27.18 45.95 1.43
N THR A 326 26.08 46.65 1.06
CA THR A 326 25.04 47.03 1.99
C THR A 326 23.65 46.91 1.35
N GLY A 327 22.72 46.28 2.05
CA GLY A 327 21.32 46.12 1.63
C GLY A 327 20.32 46.48 2.71
N ALA A 328 19.24 47.13 2.34
CA ALA A 328 18.17 47.52 3.28
C ALA A 328 17.25 46.32 3.59
N VAL A 329 16.91 46.12 4.85
CA VAL A 329 15.89 45.18 5.29
C VAL A 329 14.51 45.85 5.13
N PRO A 330 13.55 45.23 4.42
CA PRO A 330 12.24 45.83 4.20
C PRO A 330 11.43 46.01 5.50
N GLU A 331 10.82 47.14 5.66
CA GLU A 331 9.99 47.46 6.83
C GLU A 331 8.73 46.60 6.98
N HIS A 332 8.29 45.96 5.91
CA HIS A 332 7.10 45.12 5.92
C HIS A 332 7.35 43.70 6.45
N LEU A 333 8.60 43.30 6.66
CA LEU A 333 8.93 41.99 7.23
C LEU A 333 8.62 41.99 8.74
N VAL A 334 7.82 40.98 9.13
CA VAL A 334 7.40 40.81 10.53
C VAL A 334 8.42 39.94 11.27
N HIS A 335 8.87 40.40 12.45
CA HIS A 335 9.77 39.63 13.31
C HIS A 335 9.05 38.45 13.99
N PRO A 336 9.77 37.33 14.26
CA PRO A 336 11.20 37.15 14.07
C PRO A 336 11.58 37.01 12.60
N ILE A 337 12.71 37.59 12.20
CA ILE A 337 13.29 37.48 10.87
C ILE A 337 14.54 36.61 10.98
N GLU A 338 14.58 35.53 10.25
CA GLU A 338 15.68 34.56 10.20
C GLU A 338 16.52 34.75 8.94
N ILE A 339 17.84 34.61 9.04
CA ILE A 339 18.75 34.46 7.90
C ILE A 339 18.80 32.99 7.54
N THR A 340 18.36 32.65 6.34
CA THR A 340 18.29 31.23 5.87
C THR A 340 19.50 30.84 5.05
N SER A 341 20.03 31.76 4.20
CA SER A 341 21.21 31.50 3.38
C SER A 341 21.96 32.78 2.98
N ILE A 342 23.22 32.59 2.66
CA ILE A 342 24.11 33.58 2.09
C ILE A 342 24.49 33.13 0.71
N VAL A 343 24.09 33.86 -0.33
CA VAL A 343 24.17 33.39 -1.70
C VAL A 343 24.68 34.47 -2.64
N THR A 344 25.12 34.02 -3.80
CA THR A 344 25.42 34.90 -4.93
C THR A 344 24.45 34.60 -6.05
N PHE A 345 24.15 35.60 -6.85
CA PHE A 345 23.40 35.48 -8.08
C PHE A 345 24.25 35.90 -9.26
N MET A 346 24.37 35.03 -10.25
CA MET A 346 25.03 35.30 -11.50
C MET A 346 24.01 35.34 -12.63
N GLN A 347 24.05 36.41 -13.44
CA GLN A 347 23.16 36.57 -14.56
C GLN A 347 23.60 35.71 -15.75
N ALA A 348 22.62 35.19 -16.50
CA ALA A 348 22.88 34.38 -17.69
C ALA A 348 23.76 35.12 -18.73
N GLY A 349 24.68 34.38 -19.34
CA GLY A 349 25.60 34.91 -20.39
C GLY A 349 26.95 35.39 -19.89
N ASN A 350 27.21 35.34 -18.60
CA ASN A 350 28.49 35.70 -17.99
C ASN A 350 29.31 34.48 -17.56
N ASP A 351 28.97 33.32 -18.06
CA ASP A 351 29.66 32.07 -17.75
C ASP A 351 31.10 32.09 -18.29
N THR A 352 32.05 31.99 -17.38
CA THR A 352 33.50 31.93 -17.74
C THR A 352 34.00 30.50 -17.87
N GLY A 353 33.21 29.50 -17.48
CA GLY A 353 33.64 28.08 -17.44
C GLY A 353 34.80 27.80 -16.48
N ALA A 354 35.26 28.79 -15.74
CA ALA A 354 36.37 28.70 -14.81
C ALA A 354 35.85 28.84 -13.34
N PRO A 355 36.46 28.14 -12.38
CA PRO A 355 36.16 28.36 -10.96
C PRO A 355 36.43 29.81 -10.57
N THR A 356 35.60 30.38 -9.72
CA THR A 356 35.84 31.65 -9.06
C THR A 356 35.66 31.49 -7.56
N THR A 357 36.40 32.24 -6.78
CA THR A 357 36.30 32.29 -5.34
C THR A 357 35.61 33.57 -4.93
N TRP A 358 34.52 33.44 -4.21
CA TRP A 358 33.83 34.52 -3.55
C TRP A 358 34.20 34.49 -2.06
N SER A 359 34.86 35.56 -1.60
CA SER A 359 35.26 35.75 -0.20
C SER A 359 34.37 36.81 0.43
N PHE A 360 33.95 36.59 1.64
CA PHE A 360 33.13 37.53 2.41
C PHE A 360 33.48 37.46 3.89
N ASP A 361 33.20 38.59 4.61
CA ASP A 361 33.51 38.72 6.01
C ASP A 361 32.56 39.71 6.69
N ASP A 362 32.48 39.62 8.03
CA ASP A 362 31.72 40.54 8.90
C ASP A 362 30.29 40.81 8.41
N LEU A 363 29.39 39.85 8.57
CA LEU A 363 27.97 40.12 8.35
C LEU A 363 27.45 41.01 9.51
N VAL A 364 27.36 42.30 9.23
CA VAL A 364 26.95 43.31 10.19
C VAL A 364 25.51 43.71 9.99
N VAL A 365 24.77 43.82 11.07
CA VAL A 365 23.38 44.31 11.11
C VAL A 365 23.31 45.63 11.82
N THR A 366 22.61 46.60 11.20
CA THR A 366 22.49 47.98 11.70
C THR A 366 21.02 48.32 11.92
N GLY A 367 20.74 48.99 13.00
CA GLY A 367 19.42 49.52 13.33
C GLY A 367 19.52 50.81 14.15
N PRO A 368 18.38 51.44 14.50
CA PRO A 368 18.38 52.68 15.28
C PRO A 368 19.08 52.48 16.64
N GLY A 369 20.32 52.99 16.73
CA GLY A 369 21.11 52.98 17.97
C GLY A 369 21.96 51.72 18.20
N PHE A 370 22.10 50.80 17.23
CA PHE A 370 23.01 49.67 17.31
C PHE A 370 23.64 49.34 15.97
N GLU A 371 24.83 48.82 16.03
CA GLU A 371 25.55 48.14 14.94
C GLU A 371 26.21 46.92 15.58
N THR A 372 25.96 45.70 15.02
CA THR A 372 26.42 44.45 15.62
C THR A 372 26.90 43.52 14.54
N VAL A 373 28.08 42.91 14.70
CA VAL A 373 28.52 41.78 13.87
C VAL A 373 27.66 40.60 14.26
N LEU A 374 26.93 40.07 13.30
CA LEU A 374 26.06 38.91 13.50
C LEU A 374 26.81 37.59 13.19
N LEU A 375 27.72 37.64 12.20
CA LEU A 375 28.60 36.55 11.83
C LEU A 375 29.99 37.13 11.51
N ASP A 376 31.00 36.56 12.17
CA ASP A 376 32.41 36.91 11.99
C ASP A 376 33.21 35.82 11.27
N PHE A 377 32.59 34.70 10.97
CA PHE A 377 33.19 33.53 10.32
C PHE A 377 34.45 32.97 11.02
N GLU A 378 34.57 33.19 12.34
CA GLU A 378 35.72 32.75 13.14
C GLU A 378 35.50 31.45 13.93
N GLY A 379 34.35 30.82 13.79
CA GLY A 379 33.96 29.60 14.53
C GLY A 379 33.67 28.41 13.66
N ASP A 380 33.20 27.34 14.30
CA ASP A 380 32.69 26.16 13.60
C ASP A 380 31.51 26.59 12.73
N ASN A 381 31.74 26.57 11.43
CA ASN A 381 30.73 27.00 10.49
C ASN A 381 29.74 25.88 10.16
N LEU A 382 28.49 26.14 10.50
CA LEU A 382 27.34 25.30 10.15
C LEU A 382 26.79 25.61 8.75
N TRP A 383 27.66 26.06 7.85
CA TRP A 383 27.31 26.42 6.49
C TRP A 383 27.65 25.32 5.51
N THR A 384 26.67 24.92 4.71
CA THR A 384 26.79 23.88 3.68
C THR A 384 26.54 24.49 2.30
N PRO A 385 27.35 24.20 1.29
CA PRO A 385 27.11 24.65 -0.06
C PRO A 385 25.73 24.23 -0.56
N LEU A 386 25.01 25.13 -1.22
CA LEU A 386 23.76 24.79 -1.90
C LEU A 386 24.07 23.84 -3.06
N PRO A 387 23.45 22.68 -3.13
CA PRO A 387 23.64 21.76 -4.24
C PRO A 387 23.15 22.39 -5.53
N THR A 388 23.94 22.24 -6.59
CA THR A 388 23.67 22.78 -7.91
C THR A 388 23.58 21.65 -8.93
N SER A 389 22.98 21.91 -10.09
CA SER A 389 22.95 20.95 -11.20
C SER A 389 24.36 20.64 -11.68
N GLU A 390 24.58 19.43 -12.11
CA GLU A 390 25.74 19.03 -12.91
C GLU A 390 27.07 18.80 -12.16
N GLY A 391 27.01 18.39 -10.88
CA GLY A 391 28.24 18.00 -10.15
C GLY A 391 29.23 19.15 -10.07
N LEU A 392 28.72 20.35 -9.88
CA LEU A 392 29.58 21.51 -9.57
C LEU A 392 30.04 21.32 -8.14
N ASP A 393 31.33 21.07 -7.99
CA ASP A 393 31.98 20.93 -6.69
C ASP A 393 32.15 22.33 -6.05
N ASP A 394 31.01 22.88 -5.59
CA ASP A 394 31.02 24.09 -4.76
C ASP A 394 31.50 23.73 -3.37
N VAL A 395 32.46 24.48 -2.87
CA VAL A 395 33.04 24.24 -1.56
C VAL A 395 32.97 25.50 -0.72
N PHE A 396 32.47 25.39 0.50
CA PHE A 396 32.58 26.42 1.52
C PHE A 396 33.78 26.10 2.43
N ILE A 397 34.65 27.08 2.63
CA ILE A 397 35.81 26.94 3.52
C ILE A 397 35.97 28.21 4.41
N ASP A 398 36.50 28.00 5.58
CA ASP A 398 37.05 29.07 6.40
C ASP A 398 38.51 29.31 6.02
N ALA A 399 38.82 30.55 5.75
CA ALA A 399 40.19 30.93 5.38
C ALA A 399 40.72 31.99 6.37
N PRO A 400 42.03 32.07 6.57
CA PRO A 400 42.61 33.14 7.38
C PRO A 400 42.33 34.50 6.77
N GLU A 401 41.99 35.47 7.61
CA GLU A 401 41.72 36.85 7.19
C GLU A 401 42.91 37.49 6.53
N PRO A 402 42.76 38.13 5.33
CA PRO A 402 43.79 38.93 4.74
C PRO A 402 43.99 40.25 5.54
N PRO A 403 45.23 40.76 5.66
CA PRO A 403 45.47 42.00 6.38
C PRO A 403 44.67 43.17 5.82
N GLY A 404 43.96 43.88 6.70
CA GLY A 404 43.26 45.13 6.35
C GLY A 404 41.83 44.99 5.88
N VAL A 405 41.19 43.85 6.11
CA VAL A 405 39.80 43.57 5.78
C VAL A 405 39.01 43.38 7.06
N GLY A 406 37.78 43.88 7.09
CA GLY A 406 36.80 43.63 8.15
C GLY A 406 37.21 44.16 9.54
N VAL A 407 36.58 43.58 10.57
CA VAL A 407 37.01 43.73 11.96
C VAL A 407 38.18 42.81 12.22
N PRO A 408 39.29 43.26 12.85
CA PRO A 408 40.46 42.41 13.07
C PRO A 408 40.06 41.15 13.87
N GLY A 409 39.98 40.07 13.20
CA GLY A 409 39.73 38.73 13.67
C GLY A 409 40.69 37.75 13.06
N SER A 410 40.30 36.59 12.66
CA SER A 410 41.20 35.61 12.13
C SER A 410 40.59 34.80 10.96
N GLY A 411 39.34 35.01 10.63
CA GLY A 411 38.64 34.20 9.62
C GLY A 411 37.85 34.99 8.59
N ILE A 412 37.71 34.44 7.42
CA ILE A 412 36.80 34.86 6.35
C ILE A 412 36.05 33.67 5.82
N GLY A 413 34.80 33.83 5.40
CA GLY A 413 34.08 32.86 4.63
C GLY A 413 34.50 32.86 3.18
N GLN A 414 34.85 31.71 2.62
CA GLN A 414 35.14 31.56 1.20
C GLN A 414 34.26 30.50 0.55
N MET A 415 33.62 30.89 -0.55
CA MET A 415 32.86 30.00 -1.39
C MET A 415 33.60 29.81 -2.72
N ILE A 416 34.12 28.62 -2.96
CA ILE A 416 34.72 28.23 -4.22
C ILE A 416 33.60 27.73 -5.12
N LEU A 417 33.33 28.46 -6.20
CA LEU A 417 32.33 28.08 -7.18
C LEU A 417 32.99 27.23 -8.27
N GLY A 418 32.60 25.94 -8.39
CA GLY A 418 33.18 24.99 -9.32
C GLY A 418 32.96 25.33 -10.80
N ARG A 419 33.44 24.50 -11.68
CA ARG A 419 33.32 24.68 -13.14
C ARG A 419 31.87 24.61 -13.61
N GLY A 420 31.58 25.21 -14.77
CA GLY A 420 30.27 25.13 -15.40
C GLY A 420 29.26 26.04 -14.71
N THR A 421 29.68 27.19 -14.25
CA THR A 421 28.80 28.21 -13.69
C THR A 421 27.70 28.57 -14.65
N VAL A 422 26.59 27.96 -14.47
CA VAL A 422 25.36 28.35 -15.14
C VAL A 422 24.77 29.53 -14.36
N ALA A 423 24.08 30.42 -15.04
CA ALA A 423 23.29 31.45 -14.42
C ALA A 423 22.41 30.86 -13.32
N GLY A 424 22.41 31.48 -12.16
CA GLY A 424 21.60 30.99 -11.04
C GLY A 424 22.12 31.45 -9.69
N VAL A 425 21.51 30.91 -8.65
CA VAL A 425 21.85 31.15 -7.25
C VAL A 425 22.80 30.08 -6.76
N ARG A 426 23.93 30.51 -6.20
CA ARG A 426 24.95 29.65 -5.58
C ARG A 426 25.38 30.26 -4.26
N GLY A 427 25.76 29.45 -3.32
CA GLY A 427 26.15 29.93 -1.99
C GLY A 427 26.03 28.85 -0.95
N ALA A 428 25.80 29.25 0.28
CA ALA A 428 25.68 28.33 1.39
C ALA A 428 24.42 28.62 2.23
N TYR A 429 23.83 27.55 2.73
CA TYR A 429 22.74 27.60 3.70
C TYR A 429 23.20 27.05 5.05
N ARG A 430 22.50 27.39 6.12
CA ARG A 430 22.81 26.82 7.44
C ARG A 430 22.29 25.41 7.56
N SER A 431 23.19 24.50 7.86
CA SER A 431 22.85 23.10 8.19
C SER A 431 23.46 22.75 9.54
N ALA A 432 22.77 21.97 10.35
CA ALA A 432 23.31 21.52 11.63
C ALA A 432 24.49 20.57 11.50
N THR A 433 24.47 19.76 10.46
CA THR A 433 25.43 18.66 10.28
C THR A 433 26.12 18.68 8.93
N GLY A 434 25.67 19.52 7.99
CA GLY A 434 26.12 19.44 6.59
C GLY A 434 25.71 18.15 5.88
N ASP A 435 24.91 17.31 6.53
CA ASP A 435 24.50 16.00 6.04
C ASP A 435 23.34 16.11 5.04
N PRO A 436 23.26 15.20 4.06
CA PRO A 436 22.12 15.14 3.16
C PRO A 436 20.85 14.78 3.91
N MET A 437 19.70 15.23 3.38
CA MET A 437 18.38 15.03 3.98
C MET A 437 18.02 13.53 4.03
N PRO A 438 17.70 12.97 5.20
CA PRO A 438 17.31 11.57 5.33
C PRO A 438 15.95 11.33 4.70
N VAL A 439 15.82 10.25 3.93
CA VAL A 439 14.61 9.89 3.21
C VAL A 439 14.31 8.39 3.31
N ILE A 440 13.02 8.03 3.22
CA ILE A 440 12.55 6.67 3.00
C ILE A 440 12.23 6.56 1.51
N VAL A 441 12.60 5.46 0.86
CA VAL A 441 12.40 5.25 -0.57
C VAL A 441 11.74 3.91 -0.86
N SER A 442 11.11 3.80 -2.02
CA SER A 442 10.55 2.54 -2.50
C SER A 442 11.63 1.59 -3.00
N ASP A 443 11.31 0.30 -3.04
CA ASP A 443 12.20 -0.75 -3.57
C ASP A 443 12.61 -0.44 -5.01
N ASN A 444 11.64 -0.09 -5.86
CA ASN A 444 11.86 0.24 -7.26
C ASN A 444 12.64 1.56 -7.46
N PHE A 445 12.63 2.49 -6.48
CA PHE A 445 13.52 3.65 -6.52
C PHE A 445 14.98 3.23 -6.45
N LEU A 446 15.34 2.37 -5.50
CA LEU A 446 16.72 1.86 -5.35
C LEU A 446 17.16 1.08 -6.58
N GLU A 447 16.27 0.23 -7.13
CA GLU A 447 16.58 -0.56 -8.32
C GLU A 447 16.80 0.30 -9.57
N GLN A 448 15.91 1.27 -9.84
CA GLN A 448 15.98 2.10 -11.03
C GLN A 448 17.10 3.13 -10.97
N THR A 449 17.40 3.68 -9.80
CA THR A 449 18.45 4.70 -9.62
C THR A 449 19.82 4.09 -9.36
N ALA A 450 19.89 2.78 -9.08
CA ALA A 450 21.10 2.08 -8.62
C ALA A 450 21.73 2.75 -7.37
N THR A 451 20.91 3.30 -6.49
CA THR A 451 21.32 3.92 -5.23
C THR A 451 21.20 2.91 -4.10
N GLU A 452 22.09 2.94 -3.12
CA GLU A 452 22.08 2.05 -1.95
C GLU A 452 21.64 2.82 -0.68
N ILE A 453 21.10 2.09 0.30
CA ILE A 453 20.78 2.64 1.62
C ILE A 453 22.06 3.18 2.27
N GLY A 454 21.98 4.40 2.78
CA GLY A 454 23.10 5.14 3.38
C GLY A 454 24.01 5.84 2.38
N GLN A 455 23.77 5.72 1.07
CA GLN A 455 24.55 6.42 0.04
C GLN A 455 23.92 7.78 -0.26
N PRO A 456 24.63 8.90 -0.01
CA PRO A 456 24.17 10.22 -0.40
C PRO A 456 24.01 10.36 -1.90
N THR A 457 22.91 10.97 -2.31
CA THR A 457 22.62 11.27 -3.71
C THR A 457 21.93 12.62 -3.86
N VAL A 458 21.76 13.11 -5.07
CA VAL A 458 21.08 14.38 -5.35
C VAL A 458 19.88 14.11 -6.24
N VAL A 459 18.74 14.62 -5.82
CA VAL A 459 17.48 14.55 -6.56
C VAL A 459 16.99 15.95 -6.92
N GLN A 460 16.14 16.05 -7.94
CA GLN A 460 15.51 17.29 -8.33
C GLN A 460 14.07 17.31 -7.88
N ILE A 461 13.68 18.27 -7.03
CA ILE A 461 12.31 18.52 -6.60
C ILE A 461 12.02 20.00 -6.87
N LEU A 462 10.90 20.29 -7.56
CA LEU A 462 10.50 21.66 -7.96
C LEU A 462 11.59 22.44 -8.71
N GLY A 463 12.38 21.75 -9.52
CA GLY A 463 13.49 22.33 -10.25
C GLY A 463 14.74 22.66 -9.40
N GLY A 464 14.70 22.34 -8.12
CA GLY A 464 15.82 22.49 -7.17
C GLY A 464 16.52 21.16 -6.94
N PHE A 465 17.87 21.19 -6.85
CA PHE A 465 18.67 20.03 -6.50
C PHE A 465 18.74 19.90 -4.99
N ILE A 466 18.38 18.74 -4.45
CA ILE A 466 18.29 18.45 -3.02
C ILE A 466 19.17 17.22 -2.74
N PRO A 467 20.17 17.36 -1.84
CA PRO A 467 20.95 16.23 -1.41
C PRO A 467 20.11 15.39 -0.44
N VAL A 468 20.02 14.11 -0.73
CA VAL A 468 19.26 13.16 0.09
C VAL A 468 20.10 11.93 0.41
N VAL A 469 19.77 11.26 1.50
CA VAL A 469 20.34 9.96 1.85
C VAL A 469 19.21 8.98 2.16
N PRO A 470 19.03 7.89 1.41
CA PRO A 470 18.10 6.84 1.75
C PRO A 470 18.51 6.18 3.07
N ILE A 471 17.65 6.24 4.08
CA ILE A 471 17.89 5.64 5.41
C ILE A 471 16.90 4.53 5.76
N GLY A 472 15.85 4.38 4.95
CA GLY A 472 14.81 3.39 5.08
C GLY A 472 14.24 3.00 3.72
N GLN A 473 13.67 1.82 3.67
CA GLN A 473 13.09 1.20 2.48
C GLN A 473 11.68 0.70 2.81
N ALA A 474 10.75 0.91 1.90
CA ALA A 474 9.40 0.39 2.03
C ALA A 474 8.87 -0.08 0.67
N SER A 475 8.28 -1.27 0.63
CA SER A 475 7.65 -1.79 -0.59
C SER A 475 6.38 -1.03 -0.93
N LEU A 476 5.64 -0.61 0.12
CA LEU A 476 4.41 0.15 0.02
C LEU A 476 4.39 1.26 1.07
N PHE A 477 3.83 2.40 0.72
CA PHE A 477 3.62 3.49 1.67
C PHE A 477 2.24 4.10 1.46
N PRO A 478 1.43 4.35 2.51
CA PRO A 478 0.06 4.85 2.37
C PRO A 478 -0.01 6.08 1.47
N THR A 479 -0.98 6.09 0.56
CA THR A 479 -1.23 7.14 -0.44
C THR A 479 -0.23 7.23 -1.60
N LEU A 480 0.74 6.32 -1.72
CA LEU A 480 1.72 6.25 -2.80
C LEU A 480 1.58 4.91 -3.54
N GLU A 481 1.59 4.91 -4.86
CA GLU A 481 1.39 3.72 -5.70
C GLU A 481 2.71 3.37 -6.40
N PRO A 482 3.55 2.50 -5.81
CA PRO A 482 4.88 2.19 -6.34
C PRO A 482 4.84 1.37 -7.64
N ASP A 483 3.69 0.81 -8.02
CA ASP A 483 3.53 0.09 -9.29
C ASP A 483 3.54 1.04 -10.49
N ASP A 484 3.11 2.31 -10.29
CA ASP A 484 3.15 3.34 -11.33
C ASP A 484 4.50 4.04 -11.34
N ASP A 485 4.89 4.68 -10.23
CA ASP A 485 6.15 5.43 -10.12
C ASP A 485 6.88 5.13 -8.80
N PRO A 486 8.24 5.16 -8.79
CA PRO A 486 9.00 5.11 -7.55
C PRO A 486 8.59 6.23 -6.60
N PHE A 487 8.80 6.05 -5.29
CA PHE A 487 8.47 7.09 -4.33
C PHE A 487 9.60 7.40 -3.35
N MET A 488 9.49 8.61 -2.76
CA MET A 488 10.36 9.11 -1.72
C MET A 488 9.52 9.81 -0.63
N VAL A 489 9.75 9.45 0.62
CA VAL A 489 9.12 10.08 1.79
C VAL A 489 10.18 10.80 2.62
N LEU A 490 9.89 12.03 3.04
CA LEU A 490 10.81 12.90 3.77
C LEU A 490 10.07 13.81 4.76
N ASP A 491 10.81 14.47 5.63
CA ASP A 491 10.22 15.46 6.55
C ASP A 491 9.89 16.77 5.83
N VAL A 492 8.62 17.16 5.86
CA VAL A 492 8.13 18.35 5.15
C VAL A 492 8.76 19.65 5.68
N LYS A 493 8.98 19.75 6.99
CA LYS A 493 9.56 20.95 7.58
C LYS A 493 11.00 21.15 7.14
N THR A 494 11.76 20.05 7.09
CA THR A 494 13.15 20.06 6.61
C THR A 494 13.22 20.38 5.12
N LEU A 495 12.33 19.80 4.30
CA LEU A 495 12.25 20.11 2.87
C LEU A 495 11.92 21.59 2.63
N LEU A 496 10.87 22.12 3.29
CA LEU A 496 10.46 23.51 3.13
C LEU A 496 11.57 24.47 3.56
N ALA A 497 12.20 24.22 4.71
CA ALA A 497 13.33 25.03 5.19
C ALA A 497 14.50 25.02 4.20
N PHE A 498 14.82 23.87 3.62
CA PHE A 498 15.88 23.76 2.61
C PHE A 498 15.56 24.55 1.33
N VAL A 499 14.35 24.42 0.81
CA VAL A 499 13.95 25.14 -0.42
C VAL A 499 13.84 26.64 -0.18
N GLU A 500 13.30 27.05 0.96
CA GLU A 500 13.23 28.48 1.36
C GLU A 500 14.62 29.10 1.49
N SER A 501 15.63 28.33 1.93
CA SER A 501 17.02 28.83 2.05
C SER A 501 17.57 29.31 0.71
N ARG A 502 17.07 28.82 -0.41
CA ARG A 502 17.50 29.25 -1.76
C ARG A 502 16.92 30.61 -2.18
N GLY A 503 15.88 31.10 -1.50
CA GLY A 503 15.30 32.42 -1.72
C GLY A 503 14.59 32.65 -3.07
N LEU A 504 14.45 31.62 -3.91
CA LEU A 504 13.95 31.79 -5.27
C LEU A 504 12.50 31.33 -5.46
N VAL A 505 12.02 30.43 -4.63
CA VAL A 505 10.71 29.80 -4.78
C VAL A 505 10.01 29.74 -3.43
N TYR A 506 8.80 30.25 -3.37
CA TYR A 506 7.91 30.02 -2.24
C TYR A 506 7.23 28.67 -2.43
N ILE A 507 7.37 27.80 -1.45
CA ILE A 507 6.72 26.50 -1.40
C ILE A 507 5.97 26.39 -0.09
N SER A 508 4.75 25.87 -0.16
CA SER A 508 3.95 25.52 1.01
C SER A 508 3.51 24.08 0.92
N ALA A 509 3.09 23.51 2.04
CA ALA A 509 2.37 22.27 2.06
C ALA A 509 1.10 22.41 1.19
N ASN A 510 0.69 21.32 0.54
CA ASN A 510 -0.44 21.30 -0.38
C ASN A 510 -1.48 20.20 -0.05
N GLU A 511 -1.27 19.47 1.03
CA GLU A 511 -2.19 18.48 1.58
C GLU A 511 -2.27 18.61 3.11
N VAL A 512 -3.39 18.14 3.66
CA VAL A 512 -3.60 18.00 5.11
C VAL A 512 -4.10 16.60 5.41
N PHE A 513 -3.46 15.93 6.34
CA PHE A 513 -3.93 14.69 6.93
C PHE A 513 -4.55 14.97 8.30
N LEU A 514 -5.69 14.33 8.57
CA LEU A 514 -6.43 14.52 9.81
C LEU A 514 -6.85 13.17 10.38
N ASP A 515 -6.82 13.11 11.71
CA ASP A 515 -7.52 12.09 12.47
C ASP A 515 -8.71 12.72 13.19
N ILE A 516 -9.91 12.19 12.93
CA ILE A 516 -11.18 12.73 13.43
C ILE A 516 -12.00 11.65 14.10
N ASP A 517 -12.83 12.06 15.07
CA ASP A 517 -13.71 11.17 15.79
C ASP A 517 -14.79 10.58 14.91
N SER A 518 -15.08 9.28 15.12
CA SER A 518 -16.14 8.56 14.41
C SER A 518 -17.57 8.95 14.86
N GLU A 519 -17.77 9.39 16.10
CA GLU A 519 -19.10 9.68 16.64
C GLU A 519 -19.80 10.87 15.97
N ASN A 520 -19.05 11.92 15.59
CA ASN A 520 -19.55 13.13 14.94
C ASN A 520 -19.00 13.34 13.52
N HIS A 521 -18.51 12.27 12.89
CA HIS A 521 -17.77 12.28 11.65
C HIS A 521 -18.40 13.15 10.55
N SER A 522 -19.70 13.02 10.30
CA SER A 522 -20.40 13.77 9.24
C SER A 522 -20.47 15.27 9.51
N ALA A 523 -20.60 15.69 10.78
CA ALA A 523 -20.65 17.10 11.15
C ALA A 523 -19.27 17.74 11.02
N ILE A 524 -18.22 17.09 11.54
CA ILE A 524 -16.83 17.53 11.45
C ILE A 524 -16.40 17.64 9.97
N THR A 525 -16.72 16.62 9.17
CA THR A 525 -16.42 16.60 7.72
C THR A 525 -17.12 17.74 6.98
N ALA A 526 -18.36 18.08 7.35
CA ALA A 526 -19.10 19.19 6.75
C ALA A 526 -18.44 20.55 7.09
N GLU A 527 -18.00 20.75 8.33
CA GLU A 527 -17.30 21.96 8.77
C GLU A 527 -15.96 22.14 8.06
N ILE A 528 -15.15 21.07 7.98
CA ILE A 528 -13.88 21.09 7.25
C ILE A 528 -14.12 21.38 5.76
N ARG A 529 -15.16 20.81 5.16
CA ARG A 529 -15.53 21.07 3.75
C ARG A 529 -15.95 22.50 3.50
N GLU A 530 -16.60 23.16 4.46
CA GLU A 530 -16.95 24.57 4.33
C GLU A 530 -15.70 25.46 4.30
N LYS A 531 -14.68 25.10 5.08
CA LYS A 531 -13.41 25.80 5.14
C LYS A 531 -12.58 25.61 3.86
N PHE A 532 -12.51 24.38 3.32
CA PHE A 532 -11.78 24.02 2.08
C PHE A 532 -12.72 23.77 0.90
N ARG A 533 -13.56 24.74 0.55
CA ARG A 533 -14.64 24.60 -0.46
C ARG A 533 -14.20 24.16 -1.85
N SER A 534 -12.97 24.48 -2.25
CA SER A 534 -12.43 24.17 -3.59
C SER A 534 -11.57 22.91 -3.62
N GLY A 535 -11.38 22.23 -2.48
CA GLY A 535 -10.51 21.08 -2.35
C GLY A 535 -11.22 19.74 -2.51
N ALA A 536 -10.45 18.71 -2.85
CA ALA A 536 -10.89 17.33 -2.74
C ALA A 536 -10.80 16.89 -1.29
N LEU A 537 -11.86 16.27 -0.78
CA LEU A 537 -11.94 15.71 0.55
C LEU A 537 -12.07 14.20 0.42
N LEU A 538 -11.02 13.49 0.75
CA LEU A 538 -10.97 12.04 0.75
C LEU A 538 -11.30 11.54 2.16
N ASP A 539 -12.49 10.98 2.30
CA ASP A 539 -13.08 10.55 3.56
C ASP A 539 -13.13 9.03 3.60
N ARG A 540 -12.34 8.44 4.49
CA ARG A 540 -12.19 6.99 4.65
C ARG A 540 -13.52 6.33 5.02
N GLU A 541 -14.24 6.88 5.99
CA GLU A 541 -15.49 6.29 6.47
C GLU A 541 -16.59 6.35 5.41
N ARG A 542 -16.69 7.46 4.71
CA ARG A 542 -17.60 7.61 3.59
C ARG A 542 -17.29 6.61 2.47
N ARG A 543 -16.01 6.44 2.08
CA ARG A 543 -15.60 5.48 1.04
C ARG A 543 -15.90 4.04 1.44
N ILE A 544 -15.69 3.67 2.72
CA ILE A 544 -16.07 2.36 3.25
C ILE A 544 -17.58 2.16 3.12
N ASN A 545 -18.38 3.12 3.56
CA ASN A 545 -19.84 3.03 3.47
C ASN A 545 -20.33 2.96 2.02
N GLU A 546 -19.75 3.71 1.11
CA GLU A 546 -20.05 3.65 -0.32
C GLU A 546 -19.67 2.29 -0.92
N SER A 547 -18.54 1.70 -0.57
CA SER A 547 -18.09 0.38 -1.05
C SER A 547 -19.01 -0.76 -0.59
N VAL A 548 -19.58 -0.67 0.61
CA VAL A 548 -20.54 -1.65 1.15
C VAL A 548 -21.87 -1.63 0.37
N ILE A 549 -22.24 -0.47 -0.18
CA ILE A 549 -23.51 -0.28 -0.90
C ILE A 549 -23.34 -0.53 -2.41
N ASP A 550 -22.13 -0.45 -2.94
CA ASP A 550 -21.90 -0.61 -4.37
C ASP A 550 -22.12 -2.06 -4.83
N PRO A 551 -23.15 -2.31 -5.66
CA PRO A 551 -23.48 -3.67 -6.13
C PRO A 551 -22.45 -4.24 -7.12
N LEU A 552 -21.56 -3.42 -7.69
CA LEU A 552 -20.49 -3.85 -8.62
C LEU A 552 -19.22 -4.29 -7.92
N THR A 553 -19.09 -3.99 -6.63
CA THR A 553 -17.93 -4.35 -5.80
C THR A 553 -18.24 -5.53 -4.86
N VAL A 554 -17.86 -5.42 -3.60
CA VAL A 554 -18.00 -6.47 -2.58
C VAL A 554 -19.44 -6.94 -2.41
N ALA A 555 -20.42 -6.02 -2.46
CA ALA A 555 -21.84 -6.33 -2.25
C ALA A 555 -22.41 -7.25 -3.35
N GLY A 556 -22.02 -7.04 -4.60
CA GLY A 556 -22.43 -7.87 -5.74
C GLY A 556 -21.91 -9.30 -5.62
N TRP A 557 -20.60 -9.45 -5.37
CA TRP A 557 -19.97 -10.76 -5.19
C TRP A 557 -20.52 -11.51 -3.97
N ARG A 558 -20.75 -10.80 -2.85
CA ARG A 558 -21.35 -11.36 -1.65
C ARG A 558 -22.78 -11.84 -1.90
N GLY A 559 -23.58 -11.05 -2.62
CA GLY A 559 -24.94 -11.42 -3.02
C GLY A 559 -24.98 -12.68 -3.89
N MET A 560 -24.15 -12.73 -4.93
CA MET A 560 -24.03 -13.91 -5.80
C MET A 560 -23.55 -15.15 -5.02
N GLY A 561 -22.61 -14.97 -4.11
CA GLY A 561 -22.12 -16.04 -3.25
C GLY A 561 -23.21 -16.61 -2.34
N VAL A 562 -23.99 -15.75 -1.68
CA VAL A 562 -25.11 -16.18 -0.82
C VAL A 562 -26.20 -16.90 -1.60
N VAL A 563 -26.58 -16.39 -2.77
CA VAL A 563 -27.56 -17.06 -3.66
C VAL A 563 -27.03 -18.43 -4.10
N SER A 564 -25.78 -18.53 -4.50
CA SER A 564 -25.14 -19.79 -4.89
C SER A 564 -25.12 -20.79 -3.72
N LEU A 565 -24.85 -20.31 -2.51
CA LEU A 565 -24.84 -21.12 -1.29
C LEU A 565 -26.25 -21.65 -0.96
N ILE A 566 -27.29 -20.83 -1.09
CA ILE A 566 -28.68 -21.23 -0.88
C ILE A 566 -29.08 -22.30 -1.90
N ILE A 567 -28.79 -22.07 -3.18
CA ILE A 567 -29.12 -23.03 -4.25
C ILE A 567 -28.34 -24.34 -4.04
N GLY A 568 -27.04 -24.25 -3.74
CA GLY A 568 -26.20 -25.42 -3.44
C GLY A 568 -26.67 -26.18 -2.21
N GLY A 569 -27.08 -25.47 -1.14
CA GLY A 569 -27.65 -26.07 0.06
C GLY A 569 -28.98 -26.82 -0.20
N ILE A 570 -29.87 -26.21 -0.97
CA ILE A 570 -31.11 -26.88 -1.39
C ILE A 570 -30.81 -28.14 -2.21
N ALA A 571 -29.88 -28.05 -3.17
CA ALA A 571 -29.46 -29.19 -3.99
C ALA A 571 -28.85 -30.31 -3.13
N LEU A 572 -28.02 -29.96 -2.14
CA LEU A 572 -27.45 -30.91 -1.18
C LEU A 572 -28.52 -31.62 -0.38
N VAL A 573 -29.49 -30.89 0.18
CA VAL A 573 -30.58 -31.46 0.98
C VAL A 573 -31.43 -32.39 0.11
N LEU A 574 -31.83 -31.96 -1.08
CA LEU A 574 -32.62 -32.80 -2.00
C LEU A 574 -31.86 -34.05 -2.44
N GLY A 575 -30.58 -33.91 -2.77
CA GLY A 575 -29.70 -35.02 -3.13
C GLY A 575 -29.54 -36.02 -2.00
N TYR A 576 -29.35 -35.52 -0.76
CA TYR A 576 -29.22 -36.38 0.42
C TYR A 576 -30.54 -37.08 0.79
N VAL A 577 -31.66 -36.40 0.70
CA VAL A 577 -33.02 -37.00 0.92
C VAL A 577 -33.28 -38.11 -0.12
N THR A 578 -32.98 -37.84 -1.40
CA THR A 578 -33.14 -38.81 -2.48
C THR A 578 -32.28 -40.06 -2.22
N TYR A 579 -31.04 -39.84 -1.76
CA TYR A 579 -30.16 -40.94 -1.35
C TYR A 579 -30.74 -41.72 -0.15
N LEU A 580 -31.26 -41.05 0.88
CA LEU A 580 -31.86 -41.72 2.05
C LEU A 580 -33.06 -42.59 1.66
N VAL A 581 -33.91 -42.09 0.77
CA VAL A 581 -35.05 -42.87 0.24
C VAL A 581 -34.58 -44.11 -0.51
N ALA A 582 -33.60 -43.95 -1.42
CA ALA A 582 -33.05 -45.05 -2.17
C ALA A 582 -32.32 -46.07 -1.27
N HIS A 583 -31.60 -45.59 -0.24
CA HIS A 583 -30.93 -46.43 0.75
C HIS A 583 -31.91 -47.20 1.61
N SER A 584 -32.97 -46.53 2.10
CA SER A 584 -34.05 -47.15 2.90
C SER A 584 -34.74 -48.29 2.13
N ASN A 585 -35.08 -48.07 0.85
CA ASN A 585 -35.67 -49.09 -0.02
C ASN A 585 -34.74 -50.28 -0.24
N ARG A 586 -33.43 -50.05 -0.38
CA ARG A 586 -32.46 -51.13 -0.57
C ARG A 586 -32.24 -51.94 0.72
N THR A 587 -32.20 -51.32 1.87
CA THR A 587 -31.89 -51.96 3.16
C THR A 587 -33.11 -52.51 3.87
N MET A 588 -34.30 -52.37 3.31
CA MET A 588 -35.58 -52.80 3.95
C MET A 588 -35.60 -54.30 4.27
N HIS A 589 -35.13 -55.16 3.36
CA HIS A 589 -35.04 -56.61 3.58
C HIS A 589 -34.00 -56.98 4.63
N ASP A 590 -32.78 -56.36 4.56
CA ASP A 590 -31.72 -56.62 5.54
C ASP A 590 -32.13 -56.17 6.94
N SER A 591 -32.88 -55.08 7.07
CA SER A 591 -33.42 -54.60 8.34
C SER A 591 -34.42 -55.54 8.94
N ALA A 592 -35.26 -56.17 8.11
CA ALA A 592 -36.19 -57.18 8.55
C ALA A 592 -35.50 -58.46 9.09
N TYR A 593 -34.44 -58.92 8.41
CA TYR A 593 -33.63 -60.06 8.89
C TYR A 593 -32.95 -59.76 10.23
N LEU A 594 -32.34 -58.58 10.38
CA LEU A 594 -31.66 -58.19 11.63
C LEU A 594 -32.63 -58.09 12.81
N ARG A 595 -33.85 -57.59 12.54
CA ARG A 595 -34.91 -57.57 13.54
C ARG A 595 -35.39 -58.94 13.92
N ALA A 596 -35.53 -59.87 12.95
CA ALA A 596 -35.86 -61.26 13.22
C ALA A 596 -34.79 -61.99 14.05
N MET A 597 -33.53 -61.60 13.93
CA MET A 597 -32.42 -62.07 14.74
C MET A 597 -32.30 -61.40 16.12
N GLY A 598 -33.26 -60.54 16.52
CA GLY A 598 -33.36 -59.94 17.87
C GLY A 598 -32.77 -58.56 18.02
N LEU A 599 -32.43 -57.86 16.92
CA LEU A 599 -32.00 -56.45 17.01
C LEU A 599 -33.21 -55.54 17.38
N SER A 600 -33.14 -54.88 18.53
CA SER A 600 -34.18 -53.96 19.00
C SER A 600 -34.34 -52.72 18.10
N LYS A 601 -35.51 -52.08 18.07
CA LYS A 601 -35.77 -50.83 17.34
C LYS A 601 -34.75 -49.73 17.68
N PRO A 602 -34.44 -49.46 18.95
CA PRO A 602 -33.41 -48.45 19.29
C PRO A 602 -31.99 -48.88 18.84
N GLY A 603 -31.68 -50.16 18.88
CA GLY A 603 -30.40 -50.66 18.36
C GLY A 603 -30.23 -50.45 16.85
N PHE A 604 -31.28 -50.67 16.06
CA PHE A 604 -31.28 -50.36 14.65
C PHE A 604 -31.13 -48.85 14.36
N MET A 605 -31.86 -48.03 15.13
CA MET A 605 -31.77 -46.57 14.97
C MET A 605 -30.38 -46.04 15.30
N ARG A 606 -29.72 -46.56 16.34
CA ARG A 606 -28.33 -46.23 16.68
C ARG A 606 -27.38 -46.65 15.59
N SER A 607 -27.55 -47.83 14.99
CA SER A 607 -26.73 -48.29 13.84
C SER A 607 -26.85 -47.36 12.64
N ALA A 608 -28.07 -46.93 12.29
CA ALA A 608 -28.32 -46.00 11.18
C ALA A 608 -27.77 -44.60 11.48
N LEU A 609 -27.92 -44.10 12.72
CA LEU A 609 -27.32 -42.82 13.13
C LEU A 609 -25.80 -42.79 13.03
N ILE A 610 -25.12 -43.87 13.42
CA ILE A 610 -23.66 -43.97 13.32
C ILE A 610 -23.25 -44.04 11.84
N GLU A 611 -23.94 -44.84 11.05
CA GLU A 611 -23.70 -45.00 9.62
C GLU A 611 -23.76 -43.67 8.87
N HIS A 612 -24.87 -42.93 9.00
CA HIS A 612 -25.05 -41.64 8.35
C HIS A 612 -24.28 -40.50 9.04
N GLY A 613 -24.14 -40.57 10.38
CA GLY A 613 -23.36 -39.60 11.15
C GLY A 613 -21.87 -39.61 10.78
N LEU A 614 -21.28 -40.79 10.56
CA LEU A 614 -19.90 -40.91 10.12
C LEU A 614 -19.70 -40.39 8.70
N VAL A 615 -20.65 -40.69 7.79
CA VAL A 615 -20.66 -40.17 6.43
C VAL A 615 -20.72 -38.63 6.43
N ALA A 616 -21.62 -38.06 7.21
CA ALA A 616 -21.75 -36.61 7.35
C ALA A 616 -20.50 -35.99 7.98
N PHE A 617 -19.97 -36.58 9.05
CA PHE A 617 -18.76 -36.11 9.72
C PHE A 617 -17.55 -36.07 8.77
N ILE A 618 -17.30 -37.15 8.04
CA ILE A 618 -16.20 -37.23 7.07
C ILE A 618 -16.40 -36.19 5.97
N GLY A 619 -17.63 -36.08 5.43
CA GLY A 619 -17.97 -35.12 4.38
C GLY A 619 -17.74 -33.67 4.82
N VAL A 620 -18.23 -33.30 6.01
CA VAL A 620 -18.06 -31.96 6.57
C VAL A 620 -16.60 -31.68 6.92
N ALA A 621 -15.91 -32.61 7.60
CA ALA A 621 -14.51 -32.42 7.98
C ALA A 621 -13.61 -32.19 6.76
N VAL A 622 -13.78 -32.98 5.70
CA VAL A 622 -13.01 -32.79 4.47
C VAL A 622 -13.43 -31.53 3.71
N GLY A 623 -14.74 -31.24 3.62
CA GLY A 623 -15.21 -30.04 2.91
C GLY A 623 -14.83 -28.73 3.59
N VAL A 624 -14.68 -28.72 4.94
CA VAL A 624 -14.19 -27.54 5.69
C VAL A 624 -12.69 -27.37 5.57
N SER A 625 -11.94 -28.48 5.46
CA SER A 625 -10.48 -28.45 5.36
C SER A 625 -9.96 -28.28 3.93
N ALA A 626 -10.83 -28.39 2.93
CA ALA A 626 -10.53 -28.22 1.52
C ALA A 626 -10.47 -26.75 1.11
#